data_1fb9f642ed0fa2f703413bb07bb3c9e9
#
_entry.id   1fb9f642ed0fa2f703413bb07bb3c9e9
#
_cell.length_a   1.000
_cell.length_b   1.000
_cell.length_c   1.000
_cell.angle_alpha   90.00
_cell.angle_beta   90.00
_cell.angle_gamma   90.00
#
_symmetry.space_group_name_H-M   'P 1'
#
loop_
_entity.id
_entity.type
_entity.pdbx_description
1 polymer ?
#
loop_
_entity_poly.entity_id
_entity_poly.type
_entity_poly.pdbx_seq_one_letter_code
_entity_poly.pdbx_strand_id
1 'polypeptide(L)'
;MPRPGKTTKRTATACYAERHTECQDLLRRIASRLEQHKQDQAQEPANWGYAGDLGRITEELAYVLASLGDRSAVDLKGLEY
;
A
#
# COMPACT_ATOMS: atom_id res chain seq x y z
N MET A 1 -17.52 36.86 0.89
CA MET A 1 -17.35 36.10 0.86
C MET A 1 -16.94 35.52 0.76
N PRO A 2 -16.96 35.17 0.86
CA PRO A 2 -16.69 34.29 0.86
C PRO A 2 -16.54 33.59 0.88
N ARG A 3 -16.64 33.40 0.93
CA ARG A 3 -16.61 32.58 0.92
C ARG A 3 -16.14 31.85 0.70
N PRO A 4 -16.16 31.85 1.05
CA PRO A 4 -15.69 30.75 1.04
C PRO A 4 -15.46 30.00 0.16
N GLY A 5 -15.87 30.20 -0.26
CA GLY A 5 -15.95 29.33 -1.10
C GLY A 5 -14.89 28.74 -1.44
N LYS A 6 -14.50 29.40 -1.40
CA LYS A 6 -13.54 28.83 -1.61
C LYS A 6 -13.03 27.96 -0.92
N THR A 7 -13.39 28.17 -0.05
CA THR A 7 -12.95 27.25 0.86
C THR A 7 -12.96 25.89 0.34
N THR A 8 -13.85 25.61 -0.47
CA THR A 8 -13.99 24.29 -0.97
C THR A 8 -13.06 23.99 -2.10
N LYS A 9 -12.47 25.04 -2.64
CA LYS A 9 -11.55 24.79 -3.72
C LYS A 9 -10.18 24.48 -3.21
N ARG A 10 -9.74 23.29 -3.46
CA ARG A 10 -8.41 22.83 -3.05
C ARG A 10 -7.52 22.81 -4.27
N THR A 11 -6.26 23.18 -4.08
CA THR A 11 -5.28 23.11 -5.17
C THR A 11 -4.85 21.66 -5.38
N ALA A 12 -4.35 21.37 -6.55
CA ALA A 12 -3.79 20.05 -6.83
C ALA A 12 -2.64 19.72 -5.88
N THR A 13 -1.83 20.73 -5.55
CA THR A 13 -0.70 20.53 -4.63
C THR A 13 -1.18 20.15 -3.23
N ALA A 14 -2.23 20.81 -2.76
CA ALA A 14 -2.76 20.51 -1.42
C ALA A 14 -3.36 19.12 -1.37
N CYS A 15 -4.10 18.74 -2.39
CA CYS A 15 -4.65 17.39 -2.47
C CYS A 15 -3.55 16.35 -2.55
N TYR A 16 -2.52 16.62 -3.34
CA TYR A 16 -1.40 15.69 -3.44
C TYR A 16 -0.70 15.50 -2.10
N ALA A 17 -0.44 16.60 -1.37
CA ALA A 17 0.25 16.51 -0.09
C ALA A 17 -0.54 15.66 0.90
N GLU A 18 -1.86 15.82 0.90
CA GLU A 18 -2.71 15.04 1.80
C GLU A 18 -2.68 13.55 1.43
N ARG A 19 -2.78 13.24 0.13
CA ARG A 19 -2.73 11.85 -0.31
C ARG A 19 -1.37 11.23 -0.07
N HIS A 20 -0.31 11.99 -0.24
CA HIS A 20 1.04 11.51 -0.03
C HIS A 20 1.22 11.11 1.44
N THR A 21 0.76 11.97 2.36
CA THR A 21 0.82 11.67 3.79
C THR A 21 0.01 10.43 4.13
N GLU A 22 -1.16 10.31 3.54
CA GLU A 22 -2.01 9.14 3.75
C GLU A 22 -1.31 7.86 3.28
N CYS A 23 -0.67 7.90 2.11
CA CYS A 23 0.07 6.75 1.60
C CYS A 23 1.19 6.35 2.54
N GLN A 24 1.94 7.32 3.06
CA GLN A 24 3.02 7.03 3.99
C GLN A 24 2.50 6.42 5.27
N ASP A 25 1.36 6.91 5.77
CA ASP A 25 0.76 6.33 6.97
C ASP A 25 0.34 4.89 6.72
N LEU A 26 -0.30 4.62 5.59
CA LEU A 26 -0.72 3.26 5.25
C LEU A 26 0.47 2.33 5.14
N LEU A 27 1.57 2.78 4.55
CA LEU A 27 2.77 1.96 4.43
C LEU A 27 3.33 1.59 5.80
N ARG A 28 3.34 2.53 6.74
CA ARG A 28 3.81 2.24 8.10
C ARG A 28 2.90 1.22 8.77
N ARG A 29 1.60 1.35 8.57
CA ARG A 29 0.64 0.42 9.17
C ARG A 29 0.75 -0.96 8.55
N ILE A 30 1.01 -1.04 7.25
CA ILE A 30 1.24 -2.31 6.57
C ILE A 30 2.49 -2.98 7.16
N ALA A 31 3.57 -2.23 7.34
CA ALA A 31 4.80 -2.79 7.90
C ALA A 31 4.56 -3.34 9.30
N SER A 32 3.79 -2.62 10.12
CA SER A 32 3.47 -3.07 11.47
C SER A 32 2.63 -4.34 11.44
N ARG A 33 1.62 -4.40 10.56
CA ARG A 33 0.77 -5.59 10.46
C ARG A 33 1.53 -6.80 9.91
N LEU A 34 2.52 -6.56 9.06
CA LEU A 34 3.36 -7.66 8.56
C LEU A 34 4.19 -8.27 9.69
N GLU A 35 4.67 -7.45 10.62
CA GLU A 35 5.39 -7.97 11.78
C GLU A 35 4.47 -8.85 12.63
N GLN A 36 3.25 -8.42 12.86
CA GLN A 36 2.28 -9.21 13.61
C GLN A 36 1.96 -10.51 12.88
N HIS A 37 1.80 -10.42 11.55
CA HIS A 37 1.51 -11.60 10.73
C HIS A 37 2.64 -12.63 10.84
N LYS A 38 3.89 -12.15 10.88
CA LYS A 38 5.05 -13.01 11.03
C LYS A 38 5.02 -13.74 12.37
N GLN A 39 4.64 -13.04 13.44
CA GLN A 39 4.54 -13.63 14.76
C GLN A 39 3.41 -14.68 14.81
N ASP A 40 2.29 -14.39 14.15
CA ASP A 40 1.18 -15.33 14.09
C ASP A 40 1.59 -16.59 13.35
N GLN A 41 2.29 -16.44 12.22
CA GLN A 41 2.77 -17.58 11.45
C GLN A 41 3.74 -18.44 12.27
N ALA A 42 4.56 -17.82 13.11
CA ALA A 42 5.49 -18.57 13.94
C ALA A 42 4.79 -19.47 14.95
N GLN A 43 3.55 -19.16 15.32
CA GLN A 43 2.73 -19.98 16.21
C GLN A 43 2.13 -21.18 15.48
N GLU A 44 2.01 -21.11 14.16
CA GLU A 44 1.41 -22.18 13.36
C GLU A 44 2.23 -22.38 12.08
N PRO A 45 3.48 -22.84 12.22
CA PRO A 45 4.40 -22.83 11.06
C PRO A 45 3.99 -23.78 9.93
N ALA A 46 3.12 -24.74 10.20
CA ALA A 46 2.66 -25.66 9.18
C ALA A 46 1.44 -25.15 8.43
N ASN A 47 0.91 -24.00 8.81
CA ASN A 47 -0.30 -23.46 8.20
C ASN A 47 0.04 -22.67 6.93
N TRP A 48 -0.28 -23.22 5.76
CA TRP A 48 0.01 -22.62 4.46
C TRP A 48 -0.80 -21.34 4.20
N GLY A 49 -1.86 -21.11 4.98
CA GLY A 49 -2.68 -19.92 4.80
C GLY A 49 -1.90 -18.63 4.97
N TYR A 50 -0.93 -18.60 5.86
CA TYR A 50 -0.13 -17.39 6.07
C TYR A 50 0.72 -17.08 4.84
N ALA A 51 1.32 -18.10 4.22
CA ALA A 51 2.08 -17.89 2.99
C ALA A 51 1.17 -17.46 1.85
N GLY A 52 -0.03 -18.04 1.79
CA GLY A 52 -1.01 -17.63 0.78
C GLY A 52 -1.42 -16.18 0.90
N ASP A 53 -1.63 -15.71 2.14
CA ASP A 53 -1.94 -14.30 2.39
C ASP A 53 -0.85 -13.40 1.83
N LEU A 54 0.42 -13.72 2.14
CA LEU A 54 1.52 -12.88 1.68
C LEU A 54 1.71 -12.98 0.17
N GLY A 55 1.42 -14.15 -0.42
CA GLY A 55 1.47 -14.27 -1.87
C GLY A 55 0.55 -13.29 -2.56
N ARG A 56 -0.69 -13.19 -2.08
CA ARG A 56 -1.66 -12.24 -2.62
C ARG A 56 -1.22 -10.80 -2.35
N ILE A 57 -0.76 -10.54 -1.13
CA ILE A 57 -0.36 -9.18 -0.74
C ILE A 57 0.85 -8.71 -1.56
N THR A 58 1.82 -9.59 -1.81
CA THR A 58 2.99 -9.19 -2.61
C THR A 58 2.60 -8.83 -4.04
N GLU A 59 1.59 -9.50 -4.60
CA GLU A 59 1.10 -9.13 -5.92
C GLU A 59 0.45 -7.75 -5.90
N GLU A 60 -0.37 -7.49 -4.90
CA GLU A 60 -1.03 -6.19 -4.76
C GLU A 60 0.00 -5.07 -4.58
N LEU A 61 1.01 -5.31 -3.77
CA LEU A 61 2.06 -4.32 -3.55
C LEU A 61 2.90 -4.11 -4.81
N ALA A 62 3.12 -5.17 -5.61
CA ALA A 62 3.84 -5.04 -6.87
C ALA A 62 3.09 -4.11 -7.83
N TYR A 63 1.76 -4.20 -7.87
CA TYR A 63 0.96 -3.30 -8.69
C TYR A 63 1.06 -1.85 -8.19
N VAL A 64 1.05 -1.65 -6.88
CA VAL A 64 1.21 -0.31 -6.31
C VAL A 64 2.55 0.28 -6.72
N LEU A 65 3.61 -0.53 -6.62
CA LEU A 65 4.94 -0.10 -6.99
C LEU A 65 5.02 0.26 -8.48
N ALA A 66 4.38 -0.54 -9.33
CA ALA A 66 4.33 -0.27 -10.77
C ALA A 66 3.59 1.04 -11.05
N SER A 67 2.54 1.33 -10.28
CA SER A 67 1.80 2.60 -10.42
C SER A 67 2.69 3.80 -10.12
N LEU A 68 3.72 3.61 -9.31
CA LEU A 68 4.67 4.66 -8.97
C LEU A 68 5.87 4.70 -9.92
N GLY A 69 5.86 3.87 -10.97
CA GLY A 69 6.89 3.92 -12.00
C GLY A 69 7.93 2.82 -11.95
N ASP A 70 7.84 1.92 -10.97
CA ASP A 70 8.81 0.83 -10.84
C ASP A 70 8.12 -0.49 -11.17
N ARG A 71 8.41 -1.01 -12.36
CA ARG A 71 7.77 -2.23 -12.85
C ARG A 71 8.55 -3.51 -12.50
N SER A 72 9.67 -3.38 -11.78
CA SER A 72 10.55 -4.54 -11.57
C SER A 72 9.85 -5.70 -10.88
N ALA A 73 8.98 -5.40 -9.90
CA ALA A 73 8.32 -6.46 -9.15
C ALA A 73 7.24 -7.16 -9.98
N VAL A 74 6.44 -6.40 -10.76
CA VAL A 74 5.43 -7.04 -11.62
C VAL A 74 6.09 -7.86 -12.71
N ASP A 75 7.21 -7.40 -13.27
CA ASP A 75 7.92 -8.13 -14.30
C ASP A 75 8.51 -9.43 -13.73
N LEU A 76 9.11 -9.35 -12.55
CA LEU A 76 9.70 -10.52 -11.91
C LEU A 76 8.66 -11.58 -11.59
N LYS A 77 7.47 -11.16 -11.21
CA LYS A 77 6.38 -12.08 -10.87
C LYS A 77 5.58 -12.53 -12.08
N GLY A 78 5.85 -11.97 -13.24
CA GLY A 78 5.11 -12.30 -14.45
C GLY A 78 3.68 -11.76 -14.44
N LEU A 79 3.44 -10.68 -13.73
CA LEU A 79 2.13 -10.07 -13.65
C LEU A 79 1.94 -9.09 -14.79
N GLU A 80 0.68 -8.88 -15.16
CA GLU A 80 0.34 -7.89 -16.17
C GLU A 80 -0.05 -6.59 -15.51
N TYR A 81 0.36 -5.49 -16.14
CA TYR A 81 0.03 -4.19 -15.61
C TYR A 81 -0.28 -3.21 -16.74
#